data_3835d185611e60e3e6e455d1d12c694b
#
_entry.id   3835d185611e60e3e6e455d1d12c694b
#
_cell.length_a   1.000
_cell.length_b   1.000
_cell.length_c   1.000
_cell.angle_alpha   90.00
_cell.angle_beta   90.00
_cell.angle_gamma   90.00
#
_symmetry.space_group_name_H-M   'P 1'
#
loop_
_entity.id
_entity.type
_entity.pdbx_description
1 polymer ?
#
loop_
_entity_poly.entity_id
_entity_poly.type
_entity_poly.pdbx_seq_one_letter_code
_entity_poly.pdbx_strand_id
1 'polypeptide(L)'
;FPAEGKRPYPLVLYLLSSGGYGSWYDGEWIKWFNRQGFAILWVDQYTARGMSLDGGLGTKQSGMSDASYVSDVYAAIRTAKADPRIDPERIVTFGMSWGGGVQMYLMSQWWEEQLGGDDVTIAGHIALGPACYLTVEKPVPTTGKMLMLLGEKDNWNQPKPCRNYAKRLQQAGASITVETVKGANHAWDFNKAAKSYRAVVYHCDIRFDPKTMDARNVEDGIKVNFSRDGWGKVWDKCVRKAKVTTGGTKKQLNWTRERVRKHLADTLGM
;
A
#
# COMPACT_ATOMS: atom_id res chain seq x y z
N PHE A 1 -7.92 16.92 11.17
CA PHE A 1 -7.25 16.89 12.48
C PHE A 1 -8.16 16.24 13.52
N PRO A 2 -7.64 15.61 14.58
CA PRO A 2 -8.42 15.13 15.69
C PRO A 2 -9.11 16.30 16.43
N ALA A 3 -10.29 16.04 17.02
CA ALA A 3 -11.01 17.05 17.82
C ALA A 3 -10.28 17.36 19.14
N GLU A 4 -9.58 16.38 19.68
CA GLU A 4 -8.82 16.47 20.94
C GLU A 4 -7.41 15.94 20.73
N GLY A 5 -6.46 16.35 21.59
CA GLY A 5 -5.09 15.89 21.59
C GLY A 5 -4.08 17.00 21.70
N LYS A 6 -2.82 16.62 21.98
CA LYS A 6 -1.71 17.57 22.15
C LYS A 6 -0.96 17.75 20.84
N ARG A 7 -0.78 18.99 20.42
CA ARG A 7 0.04 19.35 19.25
C ARG A 7 1.53 19.28 19.58
N PRO A 8 2.44 19.01 18.59
CA PRO A 8 2.11 18.63 17.20
C PRO A 8 1.55 17.20 17.13
N TYR A 9 0.63 16.96 16.20
CA TYR A 9 -0.05 15.68 16.03
C TYR A 9 0.78 14.70 15.21
N PRO A 10 0.79 13.39 15.54
CA PRO A 10 1.22 12.37 14.62
C PRO A 10 0.29 12.34 13.40
N LEU A 11 0.87 12.02 12.23
CA LEU A 11 0.13 12.00 10.96
C LEU A 11 -0.01 10.58 10.43
N VAL A 12 -1.21 10.24 9.99
CA VAL A 12 -1.43 9.12 9.05
C VAL A 12 -1.63 9.69 7.64
N LEU A 13 -0.71 9.40 6.74
CA LEU A 13 -0.90 9.61 5.32
C LEU A 13 -1.70 8.43 4.76
N TYR A 14 -2.95 8.70 4.39
CA TYR A 14 -3.92 7.72 3.94
C TYR A 14 -3.85 7.53 2.42
N LEU A 15 -3.46 6.34 1.98
CA LEU A 15 -3.26 6.00 0.57
C LEU A 15 -4.49 5.25 0.03
N LEU A 16 -5.16 5.85 -0.95
CA LEU A 16 -6.37 5.31 -1.55
C LEU A 16 -6.10 4.01 -2.32
N SER A 17 -7.08 3.12 -2.31
CA SER A 17 -7.08 1.93 -3.17
C SER A 17 -7.35 2.31 -4.64
N SER A 18 -7.21 1.35 -5.57
CA SER A 18 -7.54 1.55 -6.99
C SER A 18 -9.01 1.89 -7.24
N GLY A 19 -9.87 1.69 -6.26
CA GLY A 19 -11.27 2.13 -6.28
C GLY A 19 -11.47 3.63 -6.05
N GLY A 20 -10.41 4.37 -5.71
CA GLY A 20 -10.48 5.79 -5.32
C GLY A 20 -11.14 5.98 -3.96
N TYR A 21 -11.61 7.19 -3.69
CA TYR A 21 -12.26 7.52 -2.42
C TYR A 21 -13.67 6.93 -2.34
N GLY A 22 -13.87 6.04 -1.39
CA GLY A 22 -15.18 5.51 -1.03
C GLY A 22 -15.65 6.12 0.28
N SER A 23 -16.53 7.14 0.22
CA SER A 23 -16.92 7.98 1.34
C SER A 23 -17.26 7.23 2.63
N TRP A 24 -17.88 6.06 2.52
CA TRP A 24 -18.23 5.26 3.70
C TRP A 24 -17.00 4.53 4.28
N TYR A 25 -16.23 3.85 3.46
CA TYR A 25 -15.11 3.02 3.91
C TYR A 25 -13.94 3.85 4.40
N ASP A 26 -13.48 4.77 3.58
CA ASP A 26 -12.33 5.63 3.92
C ASP A 26 -12.71 6.54 5.09
N GLY A 27 -13.94 7.05 5.12
CA GLY A 27 -14.46 7.84 6.23
C GLY A 27 -14.46 7.10 7.57
N GLU A 28 -14.72 5.77 7.59
CA GLU A 28 -14.66 4.97 8.82
C GLU A 28 -13.22 4.81 9.36
N TRP A 29 -12.22 4.65 8.49
CA TRP A 29 -10.82 4.62 8.89
C TRP A 29 -10.33 6.00 9.32
N ILE A 30 -10.67 7.06 8.58
CA ILE A 30 -10.32 8.45 8.91
C ILE A 30 -10.86 8.81 10.29
N LYS A 31 -12.14 8.54 10.57
CA LYS A 31 -12.75 8.78 11.89
C LYS A 31 -12.08 7.93 12.98
N TRP A 32 -11.71 6.69 12.66
CA TRP A 32 -11.05 5.82 13.62
C TRP A 32 -9.67 6.35 13.99
N PHE A 33 -8.84 6.75 13.03
CA PHE A 33 -7.51 7.34 13.29
C PHE A 33 -7.63 8.67 14.05
N ASN A 34 -8.57 9.54 13.68
CA ASN A 34 -8.78 10.80 14.42
C ASN A 34 -9.12 10.53 15.89
N ARG A 35 -9.94 9.51 16.19
CA ARG A 35 -10.23 9.10 17.59
C ARG A 35 -9.02 8.50 18.32
N GLN A 36 -7.98 8.08 17.60
CA GLN A 36 -6.70 7.66 18.18
C GLN A 36 -5.71 8.84 18.32
N GLY A 37 -6.11 10.07 18.00
CA GLY A 37 -5.28 11.26 18.12
C GLY A 37 -4.41 11.60 16.92
N PHE A 38 -4.63 10.95 15.77
CA PHE A 38 -3.86 11.22 14.54
C PHE A 38 -4.51 12.30 13.68
N ALA A 39 -3.70 13.21 13.15
CA ALA A 39 -4.07 13.96 11.96
C ALA A 39 -4.09 13.03 10.75
N ILE A 40 -4.97 13.31 9.79
CA ILE A 40 -5.06 12.55 8.55
C ILE A 40 -4.83 13.47 7.37
N LEU A 41 -3.95 13.06 6.48
CA LEU A 41 -3.83 13.61 5.14
C LEU A 41 -4.07 12.47 4.15
N TRP A 42 -5.05 12.61 3.28
CA TRP A 42 -5.21 11.73 2.13
C TRP A 42 -4.97 12.49 0.84
N VAL A 43 -4.36 11.81 -0.13
CA VAL A 43 -3.97 12.39 -1.40
C VAL A 43 -4.97 11.98 -2.46
N ASP A 44 -5.58 12.96 -3.10
CA ASP A 44 -6.37 12.74 -4.30
C ASP A 44 -5.46 12.70 -5.52
N GLN A 45 -4.93 11.52 -5.80
CA GLN A 45 -4.09 11.29 -6.96
C GLN A 45 -4.88 11.23 -8.29
N TYR A 46 -6.20 11.28 -8.25
CA TYR A 46 -7.07 11.08 -9.42
C TYR A 46 -7.55 12.40 -10.03
N THR A 47 -8.21 13.26 -9.27
CA THR A 47 -8.89 14.45 -9.84
C THR A 47 -7.92 15.47 -10.41
N ALA A 48 -6.74 15.63 -9.81
CA ALA A 48 -5.68 16.49 -10.35
C ALA A 48 -5.16 16.05 -11.73
N ARG A 49 -5.42 14.79 -12.12
CA ARG A 49 -5.08 14.22 -13.43
C ARG A 49 -6.29 14.08 -14.35
N GLY A 50 -7.38 14.78 -14.06
CA GLY A 50 -8.62 14.74 -14.85
C GLY A 50 -9.39 13.42 -14.74
N MET A 51 -9.10 12.59 -13.76
CA MET A 51 -9.81 11.33 -13.51
C MET A 51 -10.89 11.51 -12.45
N SER A 52 -12.01 10.79 -12.58
CA SER A 52 -13.06 10.81 -11.55
C SER A 52 -12.61 10.11 -10.28
N LEU A 53 -12.87 10.73 -9.12
CA LEU A 53 -12.55 10.17 -7.81
C LEU A 53 -13.35 8.88 -7.51
N ASP A 54 -14.53 8.75 -8.07
CA ASP A 54 -15.49 7.65 -7.88
C ASP A 54 -15.71 6.80 -9.15
N GLY A 55 -14.93 7.04 -10.21
CA GLY A 55 -14.99 6.27 -11.45
C GLY A 55 -14.60 4.79 -11.24
N GLY A 56 -14.99 3.92 -12.20
CA GLY A 56 -14.73 2.48 -12.13
C GLY A 56 -13.24 2.10 -12.07
N LEU A 57 -12.93 0.95 -11.51
CA LEU A 57 -11.56 0.45 -11.30
C LEU A 57 -10.67 0.51 -12.56
N GLY A 58 -11.20 0.22 -13.74
CA GLY A 58 -10.42 0.22 -14.99
C GLY A 58 -10.02 1.60 -15.47
N THR A 59 -10.84 2.63 -15.23
CA THR A 59 -10.57 4.00 -15.67
C THR A 59 -9.56 4.69 -14.75
N LYS A 60 -9.54 4.35 -13.48
CA LYS A 60 -8.61 4.95 -12.50
C LYS A 60 -7.18 4.46 -12.66
N GLN A 61 -6.97 3.22 -13.09
CA GLN A 61 -5.64 2.66 -13.29
C GLN A 61 -4.99 3.05 -14.61
N SER A 62 -5.79 3.38 -15.65
CA SER A 62 -5.27 3.64 -17.01
C SER A 62 -4.41 4.88 -17.14
N GLY A 63 -4.51 5.85 -16.23
CA GLY A 63 -3.73 7.08 -16.23
C GLY A 63 -2.72 7.22 -15.08
N MET A 64 -2.57 6.19 -14.24
CA MET A 64 -1.73 6.20 -13.06
C MET A 64 -0.71 5.07 -13.09
N SER A 65 0.53 5.38 -12.73
CA SER A 65 1.57 4.39 -12.46
C SER A 65 1.87 4.30 -10.97
N ASP A 66 2.47 3.19 -10.54
CA ASP A 66 2.99 3.05 -9.18
C ASP A 66 4.01 4.15 -8.86
N ALA A 67 4.88 4.50 -9.84
CA ALA A 67 5.86 5.56 -9.69
C ALA A 67 5.22 6.94 -9.44
N SER A 68 4.18 7.31 -10.21
CA SER A 68 3.48 8.58 -9.99
C SER A 68 2.81 8.61 -8.61
N TYR A 69 2.27 7.49 -8.14
CA TYR A 69 1.68 7.42 -6.81
C TYR A 69 2.73 7.59 -5.69
N VAL A 70 3.88 6.93 -5.81
CA VAL A 70 4.99 7.08 -4.84
C VAL A 70 5.49 8.54 -4.81
N SER A 71 5.65 9.19 -5.97
CA SER A 71 6.02 10.62 -6.04
C SER A 71 4.99 11.53 -5.35
N ASP A 72 3.69 11.25 -5.53
CA ASP A 72 2.62 11.99 -4.83
C ASP A 72 2.71 11.81 -3.31
N VAL A 73 3.09 10.62 -2.83
CA VAL A 73 3.31 10.34 -1.39
C VAL A 73 4.44 11.23 -0.85
N TYR A 74 5.57 11.29 -1.53
CA TYR A 74 6.69 12.14 -1.08
C TYR A 74 6.33 13.63 -1.09
N ALA A 75 5.63 14.11 -2.12
CA ALA A 75 5.14 15.49 -2.18
C ALA A 75 4.15 15.80 -1.03
N ALA A 76 3.25 14.88 -0.72
CA ALA A 76 2.30 15.02 0.37
C ALA A 76 2.99 15.07 1.75
N ILE A 77 4.04 14.25 1.96
CA ILE A 77 4.81 14.27 3.21
C ILE A 77 5.54 15.61 3.37
N ARG A 78 6.18 16.13 2.32
CA ARG A 78 6.80 17.46 2.36
C ARG A 78 5.80 18.56 2.71
N THR A 79 4.62 18.50 2.12
CA THR A 79 3.53 19.44 2.44
C THR A 79 3.11 19.32 3.91
N ALA A 80 2.99 18.11 4.42
CA ALA A 80 2.63 17.86 5.81
C ALA A 80 3.73 18.34 6.78
N LYS A 81 4.99 18.11 6.47
CA LYS A 81 6.14 18.57 7.30
C LYS A 81 6.22 20.10 7.41
N ALA A 82 5.69 20.82 6.46
CA ALA A 82 5.60 22.30 6.51
C ALA A 82 4.48 22.82 7.43
N ASP A 83 3.54 21.99 7.87
CA ASP A 83 2.45 22.39 8.78
C ASP A 83 2.91 22.29 10.24
N PRO A 84 2.98 23.38 11.01
CA PRO A 84 3.45 23.37 12.40
C PRO A 84 2.56 22.57 13.35
N ARG A 85 1.39 22.12 12.92
CA ARG A 85 0.49 21.28 13.69
C ARG A 85 0.85 19.79 13.59
N ILE A 86 1.73 19.41 12.65
CA ILE A 86 2.15 18.02 12.40
C ILE A 86 3.54 17.78 12.99
N ASP A 87 3.72 16.62 13.61
CA ASP A 87 5.02 16.14 14.05
C ASP A 87 5.74 15.46 12.87
N PRO A 88 6.82 16.05 12.34
CA PRO A 88 7.50 15.52 11.17
C PRO A 88 8.18 14.16 11.40
N GLU A 89 8.46 13.81 12.66
CA GLU A 89 9.09 12.53 13.03
C GLU A 89 8.07 11.42 13.27
N ARG A 90 6.78 11.76 13.36
CA ARG A 90 5.69 10.81 13.63
C ARG A 90 4.71 10.71 12.46
N ILE A 91 5.26 10.52 11.25
CA ILE A 91 4.47 10.31 10.04
C ILE A 91 4.45 8.82 9.72
N VAL A 92 3.26 8.25 9.58
CA VAL A 92 3.06 6.88 9.13
C VAL A 92 2.16 6.85 7.89
N THR A 93 2.34 5.83 7.05
CA THR A 93 1.49 5.62 5.87
C THR A 93 0.54 4.46 6.11
N PHE A 94 -0.69 4.57 5.63
CA PHE A 94 -1.71 3.53 5.71
C PHE A 94 -2.38 3.35 4.35
N GLY A 95 -2.56 2.11 3.91
CA GLY A 95 -3.28 1.84 2.67
C GLY A 95 -3.75 0.41 2.52
N MET A 96 -4.82 0.23 1.76
CA MET A 96 -5.39 -1.05 1.40
C MET A 96 -5.24 -1.30 -0.10
N SER A 97 -5.08 -2.55 -0.49
CA SER A 97 -5.02 -2.97 -1.90
C SER A 97 -3.89 -2.25 -2.65
N TRP A 98 -4.16 -1.40 -3.64
CA TRP A 98 -3.15 -0.64 -4.35
C TRP A 98 -2.42 0.33 -3.41
N GLY A 99 -3.14 1.09 -2.57
CA GLY A 99 -2.51 1.93 -1.54
C GLY A 99 -1.65 1.12 -0.55
N GLY A 100 -2.02 -0.14 -0.27
CA GLY A 100 -1.18 -1.10 0.45
C GLY A 100 0.04 -1.54 -0.36
N GLY A 101 -0.09 -1.72 -1.68
CA GLY A 101 0.99 -2.07 -2.59
C GLY A 101 2.06 -0.99 -2.69
N VAL A 102 1.66 0.28 -2.70
CA VAL A 102 2.58 1.44 -2.69
C VAL A 102 3.53 1.39 -1.49
N GLN A 103 3.10 0.89 -0.34
CA GLN A 103 3.96 0.70 0.83
C GLN A 103 5.19 -0.19 0.53
N MET A 104 5.05 -1.14 -0.40
CA MET A 104 6.16 -2.02 -0.79
C MET A 104 7.26 -1.25 -1.52
N TYR A 105 6.88 -0.24 -2.28
CA TYR A 105 7.82 0.64 -2.98
C TYR A 105 8.48 1.61 -2.00
N LEU A 106 7.71 2.19 -1.08
CA LEU A 106 8.22 3.08 -0.02
C LEU A 106 9.21 2.37 0.93
N MET A 107 9.17 1.04 1.01
CA MET A 107 10.15 0.23 1.78
C MET A 107 11.45 -0.03 1.03
N SER A 108 11.68 0.53 -0.15
CA SER A 108 12.86 0.27 -0.98
C SER A 108 13.61 1.56 -1.30
N GLN A 109 14.87 1.66 -0.89
CA GLN A 109 15.73 2.81 -1.17
C GLN A 109 15.84 3.11 -2.67
N TRP A 110 15.82 2.10 -3.53
CA TRP A 110 15.85 2.35 -4.96
C TRP A 110 14.68 3.23 -5.44
N TRP A 111 13.46 2.96 -4.95
CA TRP A 111 12.31 3.80 -5.29
C TRP A 111 12.43 5.20 -4.68
N GLU A 112 12.95 5.29 -3.47
CA GLU A 112 13.21 6.54 -2.76
C GLU A 112 14.18 7.42 -3.59
N GLU A 113 15.33 6.88 -3.99
CA GLU A 113 16.34 7.56 -4.82
C GLU A 113 15.80 7.96 -6.21
N GLN A 114 15.06 7.06 -6.89
CA GLN A 114 14.55 7.34 -8.25
C GLN A 114 13.45 8.39 -8.26
N LEU A 115 12.68 8.53 -7.19
CA LEU A 115 11.51 9.38 -7.13
C LEU A 115 11.66 10.57 -6.17
N GLY A 116 12.89 10.82 -5.73
CA GLY A 116 13.26 11.99 -4.91
C GLY A 116 12.66 11.93 -3.52
N GLY A 117 12.77 10.80 -2.84
CA GLY A 117 12.32 10.59 -1.46
C GLY A 117 13.39 10.80 -0.39
N ASP A 118 14.64 11.11 -0.77
CA ASP A 118 15.82 11.12 0.12
C ASP A 118 15.70 12.06 1.33
N ASP A 119 14.88 13.11 1.23
CA ASP A 119 14.60 14.07 2.30
C ASP A 119 13.36 13.72 3.15
N VAL A 120 12.74 12.58 2.86
CA VAL A 120 11.49 12.14 3.49
C VAL A 120 11.73 11.01 4.46
N THR A 121 11.33 11.20 5.72
CA THR A 121 11.34 10.14 6.73
C THR A 121 9.93 9.66 6.98
N ILE A 122 9.73 8.33 6.94
CA ILE A 122 8.47 7.68 7.26
C ILE A 122 8.73 6.74 8.45
N ALA A 123 8.10 7.01 9.58
CA ALA A 123 8.30 6.24 10.81
C ALA A 123 7.74 4.81 10.68
N GLY A 124 6.64 4.65 9.96
CA GLY A 124 6.05 3.33 9.76
C GLY A 124 5.06 3.23 8.61
N HIS A 125 4.80 2.00 8.24
CA HIS A 125 3.93 1.63 7.12
C HIS A 125 2.89 0.61 7.57
N ILE A 126 1.65 0.74 7.09
CA ILE A 126 0.56 -0.18 7.38
C ILE A 126 -0.09 -0.58 6.05
N ALA A 127 0.13 -1.82 5.63
CA ALA A 127 -0.35 -2.37 4.36
C ALA A 127 -1.43 -3.44 4.60
N LEU A 128 -2.64 -3.19 4.15
CA LEU A 128 -3.75 -4.14 4.20
C LEU A 128 -4.00 -4.75 2.83
N GLY A 129 -3.88 -6.09 2.70
CA GLY A 129 -4.09 -6.80 1.44
C GLY A 129 -3.34 -6.17 0.25
N PRO A 130 -2.03 -5.88 0.39
CA PRO A 130 -1.28 -5.15 -0.62
C PRO A 130 -1.21 -5.88 -1.96
N ALA A 131 -1.05 -5.12 -3.05
CA ALA A 131 -0.73 -5.66 -4.36
C ALA A 131 0.80 -5.75 -4.52
N CYS A 132 1.37 -6.96 -4.55
CA CYS A 132 2.82 -7.20 -4.57
C CYS A 132 3.30 -7.87 -5.87
N TYR A 133 2.71 -7.52 -6.99
CA TYR A 133 2.98 -8.16 -8.28
C TYR A 133 4.32 -7.74 -8.92
N LEU A 134 4.87 -6.60 -8.50
CA LEU A 134 6.15 -6.07 -8.96
C LEU A 134 7.03 -5.73 -7.76
N THR A 135 8.24 -6.27 -7.70
CA THR A 135 9.13 -6.10 -6.56
C THR A 135 10.60 -6.07 -6.99
N VAL A 136 11.44 -5.41 -6.19
CA VAL A 136 12.90 -5.45 -6.39
C VAL A 136 13.42 -6.84 -6.02
N GLU A 137 14.31 -7.41 -6.83
CA GLU A 137 14.87 -8.75 -6.60
C GLU A 137 15.75 -8.76 -5.33
N LYS A 138 16.64 -7.77 -5.19
CA LYS A 138 17.52 -7.59 -4.03
C LYS A 138 17.26 -6.21 -3.43
N PRO A 139 16.22 -6.07 -2.59
CA PRO A 139 15.88 -4.76 -2.05
C PRO A 139 16.90 -4.31 -1.01
N VAL A 140 17.19 -3.02 -0.99
CA VAL A 140 17.79 -2.31 0.14
C VAL A 140 16.64 -1.58 0.83
N PRO A 141 16.34 -1.90 2.10
CA PRO A 141 15.17 -1.33 2.77
C PRO A 141 15.41 0.10 3.25
N THR A 142 14.33 0.88 3.30
CA THR A 142 14.26 2.14 4.06
C THR A 142 14.12 1.85 5.56
N THR A 143 14.13 2.88 6.41
CA THR A 143 14.18 2.72 7.88
C THR A 143 12.83 2.48 8.56
N GLY A 144 11.72 2.73 7.89
CA GLY A 144 10.38 2.62 8.48
C GLY A 144 10.01 1.19 8.91
N LYS A 145 9.27 1.07 10.02
CA LYS A 145 8.70 -0.23 10.44
C LYS A 145 7.42 -0.53 9.65
N MET A 146 7.20 -1.79 9.27
CA MET A 146 5.99 -2.16 8.52
C MET A 146 5.13 -3.20 9.25
N LEU A 147 3.82 -2.96 9.24
CA LEU A 147 2.80 -3.98 9.48
C LEU A 147 2.14 -4.34 8.15
N MET A 148 2.27 -5.61 7.74
CA MET A 148 1.62 -6.16 6.57
C MET A 148 0.56 -7.18 6.99
N LEU A 149 -0.70 -6.89 6.73
CA LEU A 149 -1.82 -7.81 7.00
C LEU A 149 -2.32 -8.40 5.68
N LEU A 150 -2.40 -9.74 5.62
CA LEU A 150 -2.75 -10.50 4.42
C LEU A 150 -4.03 -11.30 4.66
N GLY A 151 -5.02 -11.15 3.81
CA GLY A 151 -6.23 -11.98 3.86
C GLY A 151 -5.93 -13.43 3.47
N GLU A 152 -6.30 -14.40 4.31
CA GLU A 152 -6.04 -15.83 4.04
C GLU A 152 -6.68 -16.31 2.72
N LYS A 153 -7.86 -15.78 2.39
CA LYS A 153 -8.65 -16.12 1.20
C LYS A 153 -8.61 -15.00 0.14
N ASP A 154 -7.68 -14.06 0.25
CA ASP A 154 -7.57 -12.99 -0.73
C ASP A 154 -7.16 -13.57 -2.08
N ASN A 155 -8.10 -13.59 -3.01
CA ASN A 155 -7.93 -14.09 -4.37
C ASN A 155 -7.87 -12.96 -5.40
N TRP A 156 -7.84 -11.70 -4.94
CA TRP A 156 -7.57 -10.53 -5.79
C TRP A 156 -6.08 -10.18 -5.73
N ASN A 157 -5.58 -9.91 -4.53
CA ASN A 157 -4.17 -9.69 -4.25
C ASN A 157 -3.61 -10.91 -3.51
N GLN A 158 -3.08 -11.86 -4.25
CA GLN A 158 -2.59 -13.11 -3.67
C GLN A 158 -1.52 -12.87 -2.60
N PRO A 159 -1.63 -13.50 -1.41
CA PRO A 159 -0.69 -13.28 -0.31
C PRO A 159 0.74 -13.75 -0.58
N LYS A 160 0.93 -14.74 -1.48
CA LYS A 160 2.24 -15.38 -1.70
C LYS A 160 3.33 -14.42 -2.20
N PRO A 161 3.11 -13.58 -3.25
CA PRO A 161 4.12 -12.61 -3.68
C PRO A 161 4.51 -11.62 -2.57
N CYS A 162 3.52 -11.16 -1.77
CA CYS A 162 3.76 -10.26 -0.65
C CYS A 162 4.63 -10.89 0.44
N ARG A 163 4.35 -12.16 0.83
CA ARG A 163 5.19 -12.91 1.77
C ARG A 163 6.61 -13.07 1.25
N ASN A 164 6.77 -13.38 -0.04
CA ASN A 164 8.07 -13.54 -0.68
C ASN A 164 8.87 -12.24 -0.63
N TYR A 165 8.23 -11.11 -0.90
CA TYR A 165 8.92 -9.82 -0.87
C TYR A 165 9.23 -9.37 0.56
N ALA A 166 8.30 -9.50 1.48
CA ALA A 166 8.54 -9.20 2.90
C ALA A 166 9.72 -10.01 3.45
N LYS A 167 9.82 -11.32 3.10
CA LYS A 167 10.96 -12.15 3.49
C LYS A 167 12.29 -11.61 2.94
N ARG A 168 12.34 -11.15 1.67
CA ARG A 168 13.57 -10.56 1.12
C ARG A 168 13.94 -9.26 1.81
N LEU A 169 12.98 -8.39 2.09
CA LEU A 169 13.20 -7.16 2.85
C LEU A 169 13.69 -7.45 4.28
N GLN A 170 13.09 -8.43 4.99
CA GLN A 170 13.54 -8.86 6.32
C GLN A 170 14.96 -9.41 6.28
N GLN A 171 15.31 -10.22 5.28
CA GLN A 171 16.69 -10.72 5.09
C GLN A 171 17.69 -9.59 4.82
N ALA A 172 17.24 -8.49 4.26
CA ALA A 172 18.03 -7.28 4.04
C ALA A 172 18.02 -6.31 5.25
N GLY A 173 17.39 -6.68 6.37
CA GLY A 173 17.40 -5.92 7.61
C GLY A 173 16.15 -5.08 7.90
N ALA A 174 15.11 -5.14 7.05
CA ALA A 174 13.88 -4.40 7.29
C ALA A 174 13.10 -4.92 8.51
N SER A 175 12.50 -4.00 9.26
CA SER A 175 11.59 -4.31 10.36
C SER A 175 10.16 -4.49 9.84
N ILE A 176 9.78 -5.72 9.50
CA ILE A 176 8.45 -6.04 8.95
C ILE A 176 7.76 -7.11 9.77
N THR A 177 6.55 -6.83 10.23
CA THR A 177 5.63 -7.81 10.81
C THR A 177 4.60 -8.22 9.74
N VAL A 178 4.52 -9.52 9.44
CA VAL A 178 3.54 -10.08 8.49
C VAL A 178 2.57 -10.97 9.24
N GLU A 179 1.29 -10.63 9.21
CA GLU A 179 0.24 -11.43 9.83
C GLU A 179 -0.85 -11.83 8.83
N THR A 180 -1.51 -12.96 9.09
CA THR A 180 -2.62 -13.46 8.25
C THR A 180 -3.94 -13.24 8.95
N VAL A 181 -4.87 -12.60 8.28
CA VAL A 181 -6.24 -12.43 8.73
C VAL A 181 -7.04 -13.67 8.34
N LYS A 182 -7.34 -14.53 9.32
CA LYS A 182 -7.98 -15.83 9.10
C LYS A 182 -9.34 -15.69 8.42
N GLY A 183 -9.56 -16.47 7.37
CA GLY A 183 -10.81 -16.50 6.61
C GLY A 183 -11.13 -15.24 5.83
N ALA A 184 -10.22 -14.24 5.79
CA ALA A 184 -10.46 -12.94 5.16
C ALA A 184 -10.29 -13.00 3.64
N ASN A 185 -11.26 -12.43 2.91
CA ASN A 185 -11.15 -12.15 1.49
C ASN A 185 -10.46 -10.80 1.26
N HIS A 186 -10.37 -10.32 0.02
CA HIS A 186 -9.92 -8.95 -0.26
C HIS A 186 -10.84 -7.92 0.39
N ALA A 187 -10.29 -6.81 0.88
CA ALA A 187 -11.04 -5.73 1.54
C ALA A 187 -11.93 -6.22 2.71
N TRP A 188 -11.42 -7.15 3.51
CA TRP A 188 -12.11 -7.71 4.69
C TRP A 188 -12.46 -6.66 5.75
N ASP A 189 -11.72 -5.58 5.76
CA ASP A 189 -11.86 -4.45 6.68
C ASP A 189 -13.02 -3.50 6.32
N PHE A 190 -13.69 -3.73 5.18
CA PHE A 190 -14.92 -3.01 4.82
C PHE A 190 -16.12 -3.34 5.72
N ASN A 191 -16.04 -4.41 6.52
CA ASN A 191 -17.15 -4.87 7.35
C ASN A 191 -18.47 -5.00 6.56
N LYS A 192 -18.40 -5.53 5.36
CA LYS A 192 -19.55 -5.84 4.49
C LYS A 192 -19.54 -7.31 4.16
N ALA A 193 -20.74 -7.91 4.03
CA ALA A 193 -20.89 -9.28 3.60
C ALA A 193 -20.06 -9.58 2.34
N ALA A 194 -19.47 -10.77 2.29
CA ALA A 194 -18.63 -11.15 1.17
C ALA A 194 -19.42 -11.16 -0.13
N LYS A 195 -18.87 -10.52 -1.18
CA LYS A 195 -19.45 -10.43 -2.51
C LYS A 195 -18.42 -10.83 -3.56
N SER A 196 -18.83 -11.64 -4.52
CA SER A 196 -17.97 -12.04 -5.64
C SER A 196 -18.41 -11.36 -6.94
N TYR A 197 -17.43 -10.97 -7.75
CA TYR A 197 -17.61 -10.40 -9.08
C TYR A 197 -16.37 -10.63 -9.95
N ARG A 198 -16.44 -10.30 -11.24
CA ARG A 198 -15.28 -10.37 -12.12
C ARG A 198 -14.50 -9.07 -12.09
N ALA A 199 -13.20 -9.18 -11.88
CA ALA A 199 -12.28 -8.04 -11.86
C ALA A 199 -10.99 -8.36 -12.60
N VAL A 200 -10.23 -7.33 -12.91
CA VAL A 200 -8.84 -7.45 -13.36
C VAL A 200 -7.99 -7.85 -12.15
N VAL A 201 -7.18 -8.88 -12.31
CA VAL A 201 -6.25 -9.38 -11.30
C VAL A 201 -4.86 -9.51 -11.89
N TYR A 202 -3.85 -9.28 -11.06
CA TYR A 202 -2.44 -9.43 -11.40
C TYR A 202 -1.92 -10.73 -10.78
N HIS A 203 -1.73 -11.76 -11.61
CA HIS A 203 -1.27 -13.09 -11.18
C HIS A 203 0.22 -13.26 -11.46
N CYS A 204 1.06 -12.42 -10.83
CA CYS A 204 2.49 -12.47 -11.04
C CYS A 204 3.24 -12.21 -9.74
N ASP A 205 4.46 -12.71 -9.73
CA ASP A 205 5.55 -12.32 -8.83
C ASP A 205 6.70 -11.86 -9.71
N ILE A 206 6.60 -10.61 -10.21
CA ILE A 206 7.63 -10.01 -11.05
C ILE A 206 8.72 -9.43 -10.15
N ARG A 207 9.93 -9.86 -10.39
CA ARG A 207 11.12 -9.40 -9.69
C ARG A 207 12.08 -8.77 -10.68
N PHE A 208 12.51 -7.57 -10.40
CA PHE A 208 13.46 -6.87 -11.27
C PHE A 208 14.75 -6.51 -10.54
N ASP A 209 15.85 -6.52 -11.29
CA ASP A 209 17.13 -5.99 -10.84
C ASP A 209 17.20 -4.51 -11.26
N PRO A 210 17.27 -3.56 -10.31
CA PRO A 210 17.29 -2.15 -10.63
C PRO A 210 18.56 -1.67 -11.33
N LYS A 211 19.67 -2.44 -11.27
CA LYS A 211 20.93 -2.08 -11.94
C LYS A 211 20.93 -2.43 -13.43
N THR A 212 20.35 -3.57 -13.76
CA THR A 212 20.33 -4.07 -15.15
C THR A 212 18.98 -3.86 -15.83
N MET A 213 17.93 -3.54 -15.08
CA MET A 213 16.53 -3.50 -15.50
C MET A 213 16.01 -4.84 -16.01
N ASP A 214 16.73 -5.93 -15.74
CA ASP A 214 16.25 -7.27 -16.01
C ASP A 214 15.18 -7.67 -15.01
N ALA A 215 14.10 -8.21 -15.52
CA ALA A 215 12.99 -8.67 -14.72
C ALA A 215 12.60 -10.10 -15.11
N ARG A 216 12.07 -10.83 -14.12
CA ARG A 216 11.52 -12.17 -14.33
C ARG A 216 10.18 -12.32 -13.61
N ASN A 217 9.27 -13.01 -14.24
CA ASN A 217 8.09 -13.50 -13.54
C ASN A 217 8.43 -14.88 -12.94
N VAL A 218 8.30 -15.00 -11.63
CA VAL A 218 8.65 -16.23 -10.90
C VAL A 218 7.71 -17.39 -11.22
N GLU A 219 6.44 -17.10 -11.59
CA GLU A 219 5.41 -18.12 -11.82
C GLU A 219 5.59 -18.88 -13.16
N ASP A 220 6.08 -18.21 -14.22
CA ASP A 220 6.24 -18.81 -15.55
C ASP A 220 7.68 -18.73 -16.09
N GLY A 221 8.59 -18.10 -15.36
CA GLY A 221 10.00 -17.98 -15.73
C GLY A 221 10.29 -17.00 -16.87
N ILE A 222 9.29 -16.23 -17.34
CA ILE A 222 9.49 -15.25 -18.42
C ILE A 222 10.47 -14.17 -17.94
N LYS A 223 11.47 -13.91 -18.78
CA LYS A 223 12.48 -12.88 -18.57
C LYS A 223 12.31 -11.77 -19.60
N VAL A 224 12.47 -10.54 -19.16
CA VAL A 224 12.45 -9.33 -19.97
C VAL A 224 13.44 -8.33 -19.42
N ASN A 225 13.89 -7.39 -20.27
CA ASN A 225 14.61 -6.20 -19.80
C ASN A 225 13.67 -4.99 -19.98
N PHE A 226 13.35 -4.29 -18.89
CA PHE A 226 12.37 -3.20 -18.92
C PHE A 226 12.80 -2.02 -19.79
N SER A 227 14.11 -1.74 -19.86
CA SER A 227 14.62 -0.66 -20.70
C SER A 227 14.54 -0.96 -22.18
N ARG A 228 14.71 -2.24 -22.57
CA ARG A 228 14.72 -2.68 -23.98
C ARG A 228 13.37 -3.17 -24.47
N ASP A 229 12.70 -4.01 -23.68
CA ASP A 229 11.51 -4.74 -24.12
C ASP A 229 10.20 -4.07 -23.69
N GLY A 230 10.30 -3.11 -22.73
CA GLY A 230 9.15 -2.48 -22.10
C GLY A 230 8.36 -3.42 -21.19
N TRP A 231 7.33 -2.87 -20.57
CA TRP A 231 6.50 -3.60 -19.59
C TRP A 231 5.48 -4.56 -20.26
N GLY A 232 5.10 -4.33 -21.51
CA GLY A 232 4.00 -5.01 -22.16
C GLY A 232 4.14 -6.53 -22.19
N LYS A 233 5.33 -7.05 -22.52
CA LYS A 233 5.56 -8.51 -22.63
C LYS A 233 5.34 -9.29 -21.33
N VAL A 234 5.62 -8.68 -20.18
CA VAL A 234 5.36 -9.30 -18.87
C VAL A 234 3.91 -9.09 -18.48
N TRP A 235 3.39 -7.89 -18.77
CA TRP A 235 2.08 -7.44 -18.33
C TRP A 235 0.95 -8.24 -18.98
N ASP A 236 1.03 -8.51 -20.27
CA ASP A 236 -0.01 -9.24 -21.02
C ASP A 236 -0.29 -10.65 -20.47
N LYS A 237 0.73 -11.29 -19.91
CA LYS A 237 0.58 -12.61 -19.27
C LYS A 237 0.22 -12.55 -17.79
N CYS A 238 0.48 -11.41 -17.16
CA CYS A 238 0.24 -11.14 -15.75
C CYS A 238 -1.22 -10.78 -15.47
N VAL A 239 -1.87 -10.10 -16.41
CA VAL A 239 -3.20 -9.50 -16.22
C VAL A 239 -4.27 -10.40 -16.79
N ARG A 240 -5.29 -10.71 -16.00
CA ARG A 240 -6.46 -11.47 -16.46
C ARG A 240 -7.73 -11.03 -15.73
N LYS A 241 -8.88 -11.29 -16.35
CA LYS A 241 -10.18 -11.16 -15.67
C LYS A 241 -10.50 -12.46 -14.92
N ALA A 242 -10.66 -12.39 -13.62
CA ALA A 242 -11.00 -13.52 -12.76
C ALA A 242 -12.16 -13.19 -11.82
N LYS A 243 -12.78 -14.24 -11.24
CA LYS A 243 -13.73 -14.07 -10.15
C LYS A 243 -12.95 -13.77 -8.87
N VAL A 244 -13.25 -12.62 -8.27
CA VAL A 244 -12.69 -12.19 -6.99
C VAL A 244 -13.76 -12.11 -5.92
N THR A 245 -13.37 -12.19 -4.67
CA THR A 245 -14.27 -12.03 -3.53
C THR A 245 -13.75 -10.93 -2.62
N THR A 246 -14.62 -9.97 -2.29
CA THR A 246 -14.32 -8.86 -1.38
C THR A 246 -15.28 -8.87 -0.19
N GLY A 247 -14.86 -8.21 0.89
CA GLY A 247 -15.69 -8.08 2.07
C GLY A 247 -15.28 -8.99 3.22
N GLY A 248 -15.75 -8.64 4.40
CA GLY A 248 -15.40 -9.32 5.64
C GLY A 248 -16.38 -9.04 6.76
N THR A 249 -15.96 -9.35 7.97
CA THR A 249 -16.79 -9.29 9.17
C THR A 249 -16.30 -8.20 10.13
N LYS A 250 -17.20 -7.72 11.00
CA LYS A 250 -16.86 -6.82 12.10
C LYS A 250 -15.74 -7.38 12.99
N LYS A 251 -15.69 -8.71 13.18
CA LYS A 251 -14.63 -9.37 13.95
C LYS A 251 -13.26 -9.20 13.27
N GLN A 252 -13.19 -9.36 11.95
CA GLN A 252 -11.96 -9.16 11.18
C GLN A 252 -11.53 -7.69 11.20
N LEU A 253 -12.45 -6.73 11.01
CA LEU A 253 -12.17 -5.31 11.13
C LEU A 253 -11.62 -4.94 12.52
N ASN A 254 -12.27 -5.41 13.59
CA ASN A 254 -11.84 -5.10 14.95
C ASN A 254 -10.46 -5.71 15.25
N TRP A 255 -10.22 -6.93 14.81
CA TRP A 255 -8.90 -7.57 14.92
C TRP A 255 -7.83 -6.76 14.15
N THR A 256 -8.13 -6.31 12.94
CA THR A 256 -7.24 -5.46 12.12
C THR A 256 -6.91 -4.14 12.85
N ARG A 257 -7.93 -3.46 13.37
CA ARG A 257 -7.76 -2.20 14.13
C ARG A 257 -6.89 -2.38 15.36
N GLU A 258 -7.00 -3.52 16.04
CA GLU A 258 -6.15 -3.81 17.20
C GLU A 258 -4.68 -4.00 16.79
N ARG A 259 -4.40 -4.70 15.69
CA ARG A 259 -3.04 -4.86 15.16
C ARG A 259 -2.46 -3.53 14.71
N VAL A 260 -3.25 -2.71 14.03
CA VAL A 260 -2.85 -1.35 13.64
C VAL A 260 -2.52 -0.50 14.86
N ARG A 261 -3.38 -0.50 15.90
CA ARG A 261 -3.12 0.25 17.14
C ARG A 261 -1.82 -0.17 17.81
N LYS A 262 -1.58 -1.48 17.94
CA LYS A 262 -0.34 -2.01 18.52
C LYS A 262 0.88 -1.56 17.71
N HIS A 263 0.83 -1.69 16.38
CA HIS A 263 1.92 -1.27 15.50
C HIS A 263 2.22 0.23 15.64
N LEU A 264 1.19 1.07 15.69
CA LEU A 264 1.34 2.51 15.90
C LEU A 264 2.02 2.82 17.24
N ALA A 265 1.58 2.15 18.33
CA ALA A 265 2.20 2.30 19.63
C ALA A 265 3.68 1.89 19.63
N ASP A 266 3.99 0.72 19.07
CA ASP A 266 5.36 0.19 18.97
C ASP A 266 6.27 1.02 18.04
N THR A 267 5.68 1.72 17.06
CA THR A 267 6.43 2.52 16.07
C THR A 267 6.68 3.93 16.57
N LEU A 268 5.71 4.54 17.23
CA LEU A 268 5.72 5.96 17.60
C LEU A 268 5.95 6.21 19.11
N GLY A 269 6.12 5.15 19.89
CA GLY A 269 6.35 5.27 21.34
C GLY A 269 5.13 5.82 22.10
N MET A 270 3.92 5.44 21.69
CA MET A 270 2.65 5.96 22.24
C MET A 270 2.03 5.01 23.25
#